data_cd9108640012e23a50ee4dd5a39340ab
#
_entry.id   cd9108640012e23a50ee4dd5a39340ab
#
_cell.length_a   1.000
_cell.length_b   1.000
_cell.length_c   1.000
_cell.angle_alpha   90.00
_cell.angle_beta   90.00
_cell.angle_gamma   90.00
#
_symmetry.space_group_name_H-M   'P 1'
#
loop_
_entity.id
_entity.type
_entity.pdbx_description
1 polymer ?
#
loop_
_entity_poly.entity_id
_entity_poly.type
_entity_poly.pdbx_seq_one_letter_code
_entity_poly.pdbx_strand_id
1 'polypeptide(L)'
;MNQLVLFLLIAFSLTAFGQQDTSRVASYRPHDSTDSFSVFMENEDAPRALPGEATYSITITVTNIRNTKGVIRFKFYDETYPFPDKKGFLRIVVPKTIVKDGTLTVTYDGFTSKVMGIALQDDENNNWELDMGWLLPKEGHAFSDYYHTALRRPVFEDFKFLLTGKKQVKMKLRYY
;
A
#
# COMPACT_ATOMS: atom_id res chain seq x y z
N MET A 1 -15.31 11.55 -74.93
CA MET A 1 -14.09 11.76 -74.12
C MET A 1 -14.53 11.72 -72.68
N ASN A 2 -14.38 10.52 -72.06
CA ASN A 2 -14.77 10.29 -70.68
C ASN A 2 -13.56 10.42 -69.79
N GLN A 3 -13.59 11.39 -68.89
CA GLN A 3 -12.58 11.48 -67.82
C GLN A 3 -13.00 10.58 -66.66
N LEU A 4 -12.19 9.59 -66.42
CA LEU A 4 -12.31 8.66 -65.29
C LEU A 4 -11.71 9.37 -64.07
N VAL A 5 -12.57 9.76 -63.11
CA VAL A 5 -12.13 10.30 -61.82
C VAL A 5 -11.83 9.16 -60.89
N LEU A 6 -10.53 8.97 -60.63
CA LEU A 6 -10.03 7.96 -59.68
C LEU A 6 -10.16 8.50 -58.25
N PHE A 7 -11.15 7.97 -57.47
CA PHE A 7 -11.26 8.22 -56.06
C PHE A 7 -10.21 7.38 -55.30
N LEU A 8 -9.18 8.08 -54.80
CA LEU A 8 -8.20 7.48 -53.90
C LEU A 8 -8.81 7.38 -52.50
N LEU A 9 -9.27 6.18 -52.10
CA LEU A 9 -9.67 5.89 -50.74
C LEU A 9 -8.42 5.81 -49.85
N ILE A 10 -8.13 6.89 -49.12
CA ILE A 10 -7.15 6.87 -48.04
C ILE A 10 -7.82 6.15 -46.86
N ALA A 11 -7.46 4.89 -46.67
CA ALA A 11 -7.82 4.16 -45.47
C ALA A 11 -6.99 4.73 -44.31
N PHE A 12 -7.64 5.53 -43.46
CA PHE A 12 -7.11 5.89 -42.16
C PHE A 12 -7.11 4.61 -41.31
N SER A 13 -5.95 3.99 -41.11
CA SER A 13 -5.76 3.01 -40.08
C SER A 13 -5.90 3.71 -38.74
N LEU A 14 -7.06 3.54 -38.10
CA LEU A 14 -7.24 3.84 -36.70
C LEU A 14 -6.30 2.90 -35.93
N THR A 15 -5.14 3.40 -35.53
CA THR A 15 -4.35 2.75 -34.50
C THR A 15 -5.20 2.75 -33.25
N ALA A 16 -5.67 1.58 -32.87
CA ALA A 16 -6.32 1.36 -31.60
C ALA A 16 -5.37 1.86 -30.51
N PHE A 17 -5.69 2.99 -29.92
CA PHE A 17 -5.14 3.37 -28.62
C PHE A 17 -5.45 2.20 -27.69
N GLY A 18 -4.40 1.56 -27.20
CA GLY A 18 -4.51 0.47 -26.26
C GLY A 18 -5.42 0.92 -25.12
N GLN A 19 -6.54 0.23 -25.01
CA GLN A 19 -7.45 0.36 -23.89
C GLN A 19 -6.60 0.01 -22.67
N GLN A 20 -6.29 1.01 -21.84
CA GLN A 20 -5.64 0.78 -20.55
C GLN A 20 -6.52 -0.21 -19.79
N ASP A 21 -6.00 -1.41 -19.60
CA ASP A 21 -6.67 -2.46 -18.86
C ASP A 21 -6.80 -2.02 -17.39
N THR A 22 -7.92 -1.37 -17.06
CA THR A 22 -8.27 -0.95 -15.71
C THR A 22 -8.66 -2.13 -14.82
N SER A 23 -8.63 -3.37 -15.32
CA SER A 23 -8.92 -4.58 -14.56
C SER A 23 -7.79 -5.00 -13.62
N ARG A 24 -6.68 -4.24 -13.58
CA ARG A 24 -5.48 -4.54 -12.81
C ARG A 24 -5.48 -4.01 -11.37
N VAL A 25 -6.61 -3.67 -10.81
CA VAL A 25 -6.71 -3.41 -9.38
C VAL A 25 -6.69 -4.77 -8.69
N ALA A 26 -5.56 -5.14 -8.11
CA ALA A 26 -5.54 -6.25 -7.16
C ALA A 26 -6.62 -5.95 -6.13
N SER A 27 -7.61 -6.83 -6.01
CA SER A 27 -8.73 -6.65 -5.11
C SER A 27 -8.26 -6.87 -3.67
N TYR A 28 -7.57 -5.88 -3.11
CA TYR A 28 -7.38 -5.82 -1.67
C TYR A 28 -8.75 -5.52 -1.07
N ARG A 29 -9.40 -6.54 -0.52
CA ARG A 29 -10.67 -6.37 0.17
C ARG A 29 -10.39 -6.21 1.65
N PRO A 30 -10.87 -5.14 2.28
CA PRO A 30 -10.95 -5.11 3.73
C PRO A 30 -11.88 -6.22 4.18
N HIS A 31 -11.42 -7.03 5.12
CA HIS A 31 -12.25 -8.04 5.73
C HIS A 31 -13.32 -7.36 6.57
N ASP A 32 -14.58 -7.63 6.23
CA ASP A 32 -15.76 -7.30 7.04
C ASP A 32 -16.12 -5.81 7.21
N SER A 33 -16.13 -5.03 6.13
CA SER A 33 -16.86 -3.77 6.14
C SER A 33 -17.75 -3.64 4.90
N THR A 34 -19.04 -3.44 5.13
CA THR A 34 -20.00 -2.99 4.11
C THR A 34 -19.71 -1.58 3.59
N ASP A 35 -18.74 -0.91 4.18
CA ASP A 35 -18.28 0.41 3.78
C ASP A 35 -17.06 0.28 2.87
N SER A 36 -17.28 0.54 1.58
CA SER A 36 -16.23 0.66 0.58
C SER A 36 -15.40 1.91 0.85
N PHE A 37 -14.32 1.79 1.62
CA PHE A 37 -13.33 2.86 1.67
C PHE A 37 -12.29 2.66 0.57
N SER A 38 -11.89 3.76 -0.04
CA SER A 38 -10.93 3.75 -1.14
C SER A 38 -9.54 3.44 -0.61
N VAL A 39 -9.01 2.29 -0.97
CA VAL A 39 -7.60 1.95 -0.79
C VAL A 39 -6.86 2.47 -2.02
N PHE A 40 -6.04 3.50 -1.86
CA PHE A 40 -5.21 4.01 -2.95
C PHE A 40 -3.90 3.22 -2.99
N MET A 41 -3.69 2.51 -4.10
CA MET A 41 -2.42 1.88 -4.40
C MET A 41 -1.65 2.79 -5.36
N GLU A 42 -0.55 3.38 -4.89
CA GLU A 42 0.21 4.32 -5.71
C GLU A 42 1.37 3.68 -6.50
N ASN A 43 1.57 2.39 -6.44
CA ASN A 43 2.68 1.76 -7.13
C ASN A 43 2.20 0.78 -8.19
N GLU A 44 2.33 1.15 -9.46
CA GLU A 44 2.04 0.30 -10.61
C GLU A 44 2.98 -0.92 -10.68
N ASP A 45 4.14 -0.83 -10.04
CA ASP A 45 5.17 -1.87 -10.01
C ASP A 45 4.99 -2.86 -8.84
N ALA A 46 3.89 -2.76 -8.07
CA ALA A 46 3.65 -3.72 -6.99
C ALA A 46 3.65 -5.15 -7.56
N PRO A 47 4.48 -6.07 -7.01
CA PRO A 47 4.53 -7.42 -7.50
C PRO A 47 3.17 -8.09 -7.31
N ARG A 48 2.58 -8.51 -8.43
CA ARG A 48 1.29 -9.21 -8.48
C ARG A 48 1.53 -10.69 -8.65
N ALA A 49 0.65 -11.48 -8.05
CA ALA A 49 0.64 -12.90 -8.30
C ALA A 49 0.40 -13.18 -9.79
N LEU A 50 1.17 -14.10 -10.34
CA LEU A 50 0.92 -14.64 -11.68
C LEU A 50 -0.32 -15.55 -11.66
N PRO A 51 -1.01 -15.75 -12.78
CA PRO A 51 -2.10 -16.70 -12.85
C PRO A 51 -1.65 -18.10 -12.38
N GLY A 52 -2.35 -18.65 -11.36
CA GLY A 52 -2.00 -19.94 -10.75
C GLY A 52 -0.96 -19.90 -9.64
N GLU A 53 -0.37 -18.75 -9.35
CA GLU A 53 0.53 -18.58 -8.20
C GLU A 53 -0.27 -18.55 -6.88
N ALA A 54 0.25 -19.23 -5.85
CA ALA A 54 -0.38 -19.20 -4.54
C ALA A 54 -0.30 -17.80 -3.92
N THR A 55 -1.44 -17.31 -3.45
CA THR A 55 -1.53 -16.02 -2.76
C THR A 55 -1.91 -16.19 -1.30
N TYR A 56 -1.47 -15.24 -0.50
CA TYR A 56 -1.62 -15.22 0.95
C TYR A 56 -2.25 -13.93 1.43
N SER A 57 -2.82 -13.99 2.62
CA SER A 57 -3.43 -12.81 3.28
C SER A 57 -2.59 -12.33 4.45
N ILE A 58 -2.63 -11.02 4.67
CA ILE A 58 -2.02 -10.35 5.83
C ILE A 58 -3.13 -9.60 6.56
N THR A 59 -3.37 -9.97 7.82
CA THR A 59 -4.24 -9.21 8.73
C THR A 59 -3.38 -8.34 9.63
N ILE A 60 -3.55 -7.04 9.55
CA ILE A 60 -2.79 -6.05 10.31
C ILE A 60 -3.68 -5.47 11.40
N THR A 61 -3.25 -5.58 12.65
CA THR A 61 -3.88 -4.91 13.79
C THR A 61 -2.98 -3.79 14.28
N VAL A 62 -3.46 -2.56 14.15
CA VAL A 62 -2.81 -1.35 14.63
C VAL A 62 -3.45 -0.92 15.94
N THR A 63 -2.64 -0.65 16.94
CA THR A 63 -3.10 -0.20 18.27
C THR A 63 -2.46 1.12 18.67
N ASN A 64 -2.99 1.75 19.73
CA ASN A 64 -2.52 3.03 20.25
C ASN A 64 -2.71 4.21 19.27
N ILE A 65 -3.77 4.18 18.47
CA ILE A 65 -4.15 5.31 17.60
C ILE A 65 -4.78 6.38 18.48
N ARG A 66 -4.16 7.58 18.57
CA ARG A 66 -4.54 8.60 19.57
C ARG A 66 -5.73 9.46 19.19
N ASN A 67 -6.11 9.48 17.89
CA ASN A 67 -7.27 10.25 17.40
C ASN A 67 -7.72 9.74 16.04
N THR A 68 -8.81 10.31 15.51
CA THR A 68 -9.41 9.94 14.21
C THR A 68 -9.11 10.95 13.10
N LYS A 69 -8.14 11.86 13.27
CA LYS A 69 -7.75 12.84 12.26
C LYS A 69 -6.80 12.24 11.25
N GLY A 70 -6.94 12.62 9.98
CA GLY A 70 -6.06 12.20 8.90
C GLY A 70 -6.23 10.74 8.49
N VAL A 71 -5.12 10.09 8.17
CA VAL A 71 -5.08 8.73 7.60
C VAL A 71 -3.97 7.90 8.21
N ILE A 72 -4.11 6.58 8.13
CA ILE A 72 -3.02 5.64 8.39
C ILE A 72 -2.40 5.26 7.05
N ARG A 73 -1.08 5.39 6.94
CA ARG A 73 -0.31 5.04 5.74
C ARG A 73 0.55 3.82 6.01
N PHE A 74 0.27 2.74 5.31
CA PHE A 74 1.12 1.56 5.29
C PHE A 74 2.09 1.64 4.10
N LYS A 75 3.35 1.30 4.34
CA LYS A 75 4.38 1.12 3.31
C LYS A 75 4.97 -0.27 3.45
N PHE A 76 4.96 -1.01 2.37
CA PHE A 76 5.46 -2.38 2.31
C PHE A 76 6.82 -2.37 1.61
N TYR A 77 7.79 -3.03 2.21
CA TYR A 77 9.18 -3.09 1.78
C TYR A 77 9.60 -4.53 1.56
N ASP A 78 10.55 -4.73 0.66
CA ASP A 78 11.24 -5.99 0.42
C ASP A 78 12.69 -5.71 -0.03
N GLU A 79 13.40 -6.74 -0.48
CA GLU A 79 14.79 -6.60 -0.92
C GLU A 79 14.93 -5.74 -2.20
N THR A 80 13.91 -5.75 -3.07
CA THR A 80 13.90 -4.95 -4.31
C THR A 80 13.58 -3.47 -4.02
N TYR A 81 12.73 -3.24 -3.02
CA TYR A 81 12.32 -1.91 -2.57
C TYR A 81 12.66 -1.74 -1.09
N PRO A 82 13.96 -1.53 -0.79
CA PRO A 82 14.45 -1.60 0.58
C PRO A 82 13.99 -0.43 1.45
N PHE A 83 13.82 -0.70 2.74
CA PHE A 83 13.62 0.35 3.73
C PHE A 83 14.93 1.14 3.95
N PRO A 84 14.91 2.46 4.03
CA PRO A 84 13.75 3.35 4.14
C PRO A 84 13.34 4.01 2.80
N ASP A 85 13.40 3.31 1.69
CA ASP A 85 12.96 3.85 0.40
C ASP A 85 11.60 4.53 0.57
N LYS A 86 11.45 5.73 0.01
CA LYS A 86 10.23 6.52 0.18
C LYS A 86 8.99 5.84 -0.39
N LYS A 87 9.17 5.02 -1.41
CA LYS A 87 8.04 4.38 -2.11
C LYS A 87 7.65 3.04 -1.48
N GLY A 88 8.61 2.18 -1.13
CA GLY A 88 8.33 0.77 -0.92
C GLY A 88 7.76 0.12 -2.19
N PHE A 89 7.43 -1.16 -2.18
CA PHE A 89 6.78 -1.80 -3.34
C PHE A 89 5.26 -1.59 -3.35
N LEU A 90 4.65 -1.32 -2.19
CA LEU A 90 3.22 -1.08 -2.05
C LEU A 90 2.96 -0.03 -0.98
N ARG A 91 2.03 0.87 -1.25
CA ARG A 91 1.52 1.85 -0.28
C ARG A 91 0.00 1.74 -0.20
N ILE A 92 -0.51 1.72 1.02
CA ILE A 92 -1.95 1.66 1.28
C ILE A 92 -2.31 2.78 2.25
N VAL A 93 -3.35 3.52 1.92
CA VAL A 93 -3.88 4.61 2.74
C VAL A 93 -5.25 4.20 3.28
N VAL A 94 -5.41 4.29 4.60
CA VAL A 94 -6.64 3.91 5.29
C VAL A 94 -7.19 5.12 6.05
N PRO A 95 -8.42 5.55 5.77
CA PRO A 95 -9.07 6.62 6.52
C PRO A 95 -9.25 6.21 8.00
N LYS A 96 -8.97 7.12 8.91
CA LYS A 96 -9.13 6.86 10.34
C LYS A 96 -10.60 6.87 10.82
N THR A 97 -11.55 7.08 9.93
CA THR A 97 -13.00 6.98 10.22
C THR A 97 -13.44 5.59 10.67
N ILE A 98 -12.66 4.55 10.32
CA ILE A 98 -12.95 3.16 10.70
C ILE A 98 -12.24 2.72 12.00
N VAL A 99 -11.46 3.60 12.61
CA VAL A 99 -10.78 3.33 13.90
C VAL A 99 -11.83 3.23 15.02
N LYS A 100 -11.74 2.16 15.80
CA LYS A 100 -12.58 1.94 16.98
C LYS A 100 -11.69 1.78 18.22
N ASP A 101 -11.95 2.56 19.24
CA ASP A 101 -11.23 2.50 20.52
C ASP A 101 -9.70 2.50 20.36
N GLY A 102 -9.18 3.38 19.50
CA GLY A 102 -7.74 3.48 19.21
C GLY A 102 -7.14 2.28 18.49
N THR A 103 -8.00 1.42 17.90
CA THR A 103 -7.57 0.21 17.19
C THR A 103 -8.14 0.18 15.78
N LEU A 104 -7.33 -0.28 14.84
CA LEU A 104 -7.68 -0.54 13.45
C LEU A 104 -7.26 -1.96 13.10
N THR A 105 -8.16 -2.74 12.49
CA THR A 105 -7.81 -4.04 11.90
C THR A 105 -8.21 -4.07 10.45
N VAL A 106 -7.25 -4.42 9.57
CA VAL A 106 -7.44 -4.53 8.13
C VAL A 106 -6.82 -5.84 7.62
N THR A 107 -7.43 -6.42 6.60
CA THR A 107 -6.90 -7.62 5.94
C THR A 107 -6.72 -7.34 4.46
N TYR A 108 -5.58 -7.72 3.93
CA TYR A 108 -5.22 -7.61 2.54
C TYR A 108 -4.86 -8.97 1.99
N ASP A 109 -5.39 -9.30 0.82
CA ASP A 109 -5.18 -10.55 0.11
C ASP A 109 -4.36 -10.33 -1.17
N GLY A 110 -3.87 -11.40 -1.77
CA GLY A 110 -3.20 -11.36 -3.07
C GLY A 110 -1.67 -11.19 -2.99
N PHE A 111 -1.06 -11.33 -1.82
CA PHE A 111 0.39 -11.34 -1.69
C PHE A 111 0.99 -12.67 -2.09
N THR A 112 2.11 -12.64 -2.80
CA THR A 112 2.93 -13.83 -3.06
C THR A 112 3.87 -14.11 -1.89
N SER A 113 4.42 -15.35 -1.84
CA SER A 113 5.41 -15.72 -0.83
C SER A 113 6.70 -14.90 -1.00
N LYS A 114 7.07 -14.15 0.02
CA LYS A 114 8.32 -13.36 0.03
C LYS A 114 8.69 -12.89 1.43
N VAL A 115 9.95 -12.48 1.58
CA VAL A 115 10.38 -11.69 2.72
C VAL A 115 9.93 -10.25 2.53
N MET A 116 9.21 -9.72 3.50
CA MET A 116 8.72 -8.34 3.47
C MET A 116 8.68 -7.73 4.87
N GLY A 117 8.56 -6.42 4.94
CA GLY A 117 8.33 -5.68 6.16
C GLY A 117 7.32 -4.55 5.93
N ILE A 118 6.61 -4.16 6.97
CA ILE A 118 5.60 -3.11 6.91
C ILE A 118 5.99 -2.00 7.88
N ALA A 119 6.07 -0.77 7.38
CA ALA A 119 6.13 0.42 8.20
C ALA A 119 4.81 1.18 8.09
N LEU A 120 4.44 1.85 9.17
CA LEU A 120 3.21 2.61 9.26
C LEU A 120 3.50 4.01 9.76
N GLN A 121 2.81 4.99 9.20
CA GLN A 121 2.77 6.39 9.62
C GLN A 121 1.32 6.78 9.92
N ASP A 122 1.09 7.45 11.05
CA ASP A 122 -0.18 8.11 11.39
C ASP A 122 -0.12 9.56 10.90
N ASP A 123 -0.51 9.79 9.64
CA ASP A 123 -0.51 11.10 9.01
C ASP A 123 -1.77 11.86 9.40
N GLU A 124 -1.66 12.63 10.49
CA GLU A 124 -2.80 13.31 11.11
C GLU A 124 -3.26 14.55 10.36
N ASN A 125 -2.39 15.17 9.56
CA ASN A 125 -2.69 16.37 8.77
C ASN A 125 -2.86 16.09 7.27
N ASN A 126 -2.67 14.82 6.87
CA ASN A 126 -2.81 14.35 5.50
C ASN A 126 -1.93 15.10 4.48
N ASN A 127 -0.68 15.41 4.89
CA ASN A 127 0.29 16.13 4.06
C ASN A 127 1.25 15.24 3.27
N TRP A 128 1.19 13.91 3.45
CA TRP A 128 2.04 12.92 2.79
C TRP A 128 3.51 12.92 3.23
N GLU A 129 3.86 13.70 4.21
CA GLU A 129 5.20 13.81 4.76
C GLU A 129 5.24 13.28 6.19
N LEU A 130 6.40 12.87 6.65
CA LEU A 130 6.60 12.56 8.06
C LEU A 130 6.97 13.87 8.78
N ASP A 131 6.04 14.41 9.54
CA ASP A 131 6.28 15.63 10.29
C ASP A 131 7.32 15.42 11.38
N MET A 132 8.39 16.17 11.28
CA MET A 132 9.47 16.15 12.26
C MET A 132 9.28 17.25 13.31
N GLY A 133 9.46 16.89 14.58
CA GLY A 133 9.72 17.84 15.62
C GLY A 133 11.19 18.30 15.59
N TRP A 134 11.66 18.89 16.68
CA TRP A 134 13.04 19.35 16.77
C TRP A 134 14.06 18.18 16.66
N LEU A 135 13.76 17.01 17.20
CA LEU A 135 14.62 15.82 17.16
C LEU A 135 13.89 14.54 16.76
N LEU A 136 12.60 14.44 16.98
CA LEU A 136 11.83 13.24 16.84
C LEU A 136 10.59 13.48 15.98
N PRO A 137 10.02 12.44 15.33
CA PRO A 137 8.75 12.58 14.61
C PRO A 137 7.63 13.04 15.54
N LYS A 138 6.83 14.02 15.07
CA LYS A 138 5.59 14.44 15.75
C LYS A 138 4.47 13.44 15.54
N GLU A 139 4.51 12.74 14.42
CA GLU A 139 3.51 11.77 14.01
C GLU A 139 3.85 10.38 14.50
N GLY A 140 2.80 9.59 14.73
CA GLY A 140 2.94 8.22 15.15
C GLY A 140 3.54 7.34 14.06
N HIS A 141 4.38 6.39 14.45
CA HIS A 141 4.91 5.40 13.55
C HIS A 141 4.93 4.00 14.20
N ALA A 142 4.88 2.98 13.39
CA ALA A 142 4.95 1.59 13.84
C ALA A 142 5.56 0.70 12.75
N PHE A 143 5.98 -0.50 13.16
CA PHE A 143 6.60 -1.50 12.29
C PHE A 143 5.98 -2.88 12.55
N SER A 144 5.99 -3.73 11.54
CA SER A 144 5.45 -5.09 11.61
C SER A 144 6.09 -5.91 12.73
N ASP A 145 5.27 -6.36 13.68
CA ASP A 145 5.67 -7.21 14.82
C ASP A 145 6.87 -6.67 15.64
N TYR A 146 7.18 -5.37 15.51
CA TYR A 146 8.32 -4.73 16.15
C TYR A 146 7.94 -3.40 16.80
N TYR A 147 8.18 -3.28 18.10
CA TYR A 147 8.00 -2.04 18.84
C TYR A 147 9.36 -1.35 19.04
N HIS A 148 9.62 -0.34 18.21
CA HIS A 148 10.91 0.36 18.19
C HIS A 148 11.07 1.26 19.43
N THR A 149 12.03 0.93 20.30
CA THR A 149 12.37 1.71 21.52
C THR A 149 13.77 2.28 21.51
N ALA A 150 14.62 1.80 20.60
CA ALA A 150 16.01 2.23 20.52
C ALA A 150 16.17 3.68 20.03
N LEU A 151 17.29 4.32 20.39
CA LEU A 151 17.64 5.65 19.87
C LEU A 151 18.22 5.61 18.44
N ARG A 152 18.63 4.42 17.95
CA ARG A 152 19.05 4.24 16.57
C ARG A 152 17.84 4.28 15.62
N ARG A 153 18.07 4.56 14.34
CA ARG A 153 17.02 4.36 13.34
C ARG A 153 16.68 2.88 13.19
N PRO A 154 15.41 2.50 13.00
CA PRO A 154 15.04 1.13 12.66
C PRO A 154 15.69 0.71 11.34
N VAL A 155 15.97 -0.56 11.18
CA VAL A 155 16.45 -1.16 9.93
C VAL A 155 15.50 -2.26 9.50
N PHE A 156 15.51 -2.65 8.23
CA PHE A 156 14.60 -3.65 7.68
C PHE A 156 14.62 -4.98 8.45
N GLU A 157 15.79 -5.39 8.89
CA GLU A 157 16.00 -6.61 9.69
C GLU A 157 15.21 -6.64 11.02
N ASP A 158 14.89 -5.47 11.59
CA ASP A 158 14.15 -5.38 12.84
C ASP A 158 12.69 -5.81 12.72
N PHE A 159 12.10 -5.66 11.53
CA PHE A 159 10.66 -5.82 11.34
C PHE A 159 10.26 -6.65 10.12
N LYS A 160 11.22 -7.26 9.42
CA LYS A 160 10.92 -8.14 8.29
C LYS A 160 10.33 -9.47 8.77
N PHE A 161 9.53 -10.08 7.94
CA PHE A 161 8.98 -11.43 8.13
C PHE A 161 8.88 -12.17 6.79
N LEU A 162 8.88 -13.50 6.83
CA LEU A 162 8.61 -14.33 5.67
C LEU A 162 7.10 -14.60 5.60
N LEU A 163 6.49 -14.29 4.46
CA LEU A 163 5.08 -14.59 4.17
C LEU A 163 5.00 -15.92 3.42
N THR A 164 4.43 -16.95 4.08
CA THR A 164 4.24 -18.31 3.50
C THR A 164 2.84 -18.86 3.74
N GLY A 165 1.94 -18.03 4.26
CA GLY A 165 0.58 -18.42 4.61
C GLY A 165 -0.22 -17.21 5.09
N LYS A 166 -1.35 -17.44 5.76
CA LYS A 166 -2.09 -16.37 6.44
C LYS A 166 -1.23 -15.81 7.56
N LYS A 167 -0.94 -14.51 7.53
CA LYS A 167 -0.10 -13.82 8.51
C LYS A 167 -0.92 -12.81 9.30
N GLN A 168 -0.77 -12.83 10.61
CA GLN A 168 -1.23 -11.76 11.48
C GLN A 168 -0.03 -10.90 11.86
N VAL A 169 -0.16 -9.60 11.69
CA VAL A 169 0.85 -8.59 12.01
C VAL A 169 0.29 -7.65 13.06
N LYS A 170 1.06 -7.41 14.14
CA LYS A 170 0.71 -6.45 15.18
C LYS A 170 1.60 -5.23 15.06
N MET A 171 0.99 -4.05 15.05
CA MET A 171 1.69 -2.77 14.96
C MET A 171 1.18 -1.84 16.08
N LYS A 172 2.05 -1.46 17.00
CA LYS A 172 1.72 -0.51 18.07
C LYS A 172 2.31 0.85 17.75
N LEU A 173 1.48 1.85 17.54
CA LEU A 173 1.92 3.22 17.28
C LEU A 173 2.72 3.78 18.46
N ARG A 174 3.83 4.43 18.13
CA ARG A 174 4.63 5.21 19.05
C ARG A 174 4.58 6.68 18.63
N TYR A 175 4.27 7.52 19.56
CA TYR A 175 4.34 8.99 19.48
C TYR A 175 5.43 9.49 20.43
N TYR A 176 6.00 10.65 20.16
CA TYR A 176 7.02 11.30 21.00
C TYR A 176 6.55 12.60 21.58
#